data_b9a0e39ca5cb5e1d178f723ec3a52db6
#
_entry.id   b9a0e39ca5cb5e1d178f723ec3a52db6
#
_cell.length_a   1.000
_cell.length_b   1.000
_cell.length_c   1.000
_cell.angle_alpha   90.00
_cell.angle_beta   90.00
_cell.angle_gamma   90.00
#
_symmetry.space_group_name_H-M   'P 1'
#
loop_
_entity.id
_entity.type
_entity.pdbx_description
1 polymer ?
#
loop_
_entity_poly.entity_id
_entity_poly.type
_entity_poly.pdbx_seq_one_letter_code
_entity_poly.pdbx_strand_id
1 'polypeptide(L)'
;HMFSQAVRGGNPNTRMRNLPSPLQSAQDEYAYERQLSFASLPLGKTALGFHLAPAFGQTTSQDFTELLIQSDCAFLRLTPWRGLLLERASNLTIPPGFISDEQDPKRRIQVCPAAPACQSAKGDTRCFAARMAPRLGANPALNSKDLHLSGCAKGSAKPHKAHLTFVAQNWGFYVVVKGHSWGKPIL
;
A
#
# COMPACT_ATOMS: atom_id res chain seq x y z
N HIS A 1 -10.85 21.01 9.89
CA HIS A 1 -11.77 21.97 10.55
C HIS A 1 -13.23 21.55 10.37
N MET A 2 -13.70 21.28 9.15
CA MET A 2 -15.09 20.87 8.83
C MET A 2 -15.46 19.51 9.45
N PHE A 3 -14.55 18.53 9.45
CA PHE A 3 -14.79 17.24 10.11
C PHE A 3 -15.03 17.40 11.61
N SER A 4 -14.22 18.22 12.28
CA SER A 4 -14.38 18.44 13.73
C SER A 4 -15.68 19.17 14.08
N GLN A 5 -16.20 20.01 13.17
CA GLN A 5 -17.52 20.65 13.34
C GLN A 5 -18.66 19.65 13.14
N ALA A 6 -18.57 18.78 12.13
CA ALA A 6 -19.59 17.76 11.85
C ALA A 6 -19.70 16.68 12.96
N VAL A 7 -18.61 16.44 13.70
CA VAL A 7 -18.58 15.45 14.80
C VAL A 7 -18.97 16.04 16.15
N ARG A 8 -18.88 17.36 16.35
CA ARG A 8 -19.16 18.03 17.64
C ARG A 8 -20.60 17.88 18.15
N GLY A 9 -21.57 17.53 17.30
CA GLY A 9 -22.96 17.28 17.68
C GLY A 9 -23.39 15.81 17.56
N GLY A 10 -22.47 14.88 17.29
CA GLY A 10 -22.77 13.50 16.94
C GLY A 10 -22.06 12.47 17.82
N ASN A 11 -22.29 11.20 17.51
CA ASN A 11 -21.65 10.07 18.17
C ASN A 11 -20.11 10.12 17.99
N PRO A 12 -19.30 10.04 19.08
CA PRO A 12 -17.83 10.09 19.00
C PRO A 12 -17.21 8.95 18.17
N ASN A 13 -17.98 7.90 17.88
CA ASN A 13 -17.56 6.79 17.02
C ASN A 13 -17.93 6.98 15.53
N THR A 14 -18.48 8.15 15.15
CA THR A 14 -18.85 8.42 13.77
C THR A 14 -17.60 8.47 12.90
N ARG A 15 -17.61 7.66 11.82
CA ARG A 15 -16.55 7.69 10.82
C ARG A 15 -16.89 8.69 9.71
N MET A 16 -15.86 9.27 9.10
CA MET A 16 -15.97 10.23 7.98
C MET A 16 -16.98 9.77 6.90
N ARG A 17 -16.94 8.49 6.52
CA ARG A 17 -17.84 7.89 5.53
C ARG A 17 -19.32 7.84 5.91
N ASN A 18 -19.63 8.00 7.19
CA ASN A 18 -20.99 7.94 7.74
C ASN A 18 -21.58 9.34 7.99
N LEU A 19 -20.84 10.39 7.65
CA LEU A 19 -21.36 11.75 7.76
C LEU A 19 -22.37 12.01 6.63
N PRO A 20 -23.53 12.59 6.95
CA PRO A 20 -24.43 13.08 5.92
C PRO A 20 -23.72 14.14 5.09
N SER A 21 -24.10 14.23 3.86
CA SER A 21 -23.46 14.96 2.74
C SER A 21 -23.34 16.50 2.80
N PRO A 22 -23.26 17.22 3.94
CA PRO A 22 -22.93 18.65 3.89
C PRO A 22 -21.48 18.92 3.42
N LEU A 23 -20.69 17.86 3.20
CA LEU A 23 -19.39 17.98 2.53
C LEU A 23 -19.53 18.15 0.99
N GLN A 24 -20.73 18.11 0.43
CA GLN A 24 -20.98 18.29 -1.00
C GLN A 24 -20.61 19.71 -1.45
N SER A 25 -20.93 20.73 -0.68
CA SER A 25 -20.55 22.12 -0.98
C SER A 25 -19.02 22.33 -0.95
N ALA A 26 -18.32 21.67 -0.03
CA ALA A 26 -16.85 21.68 -0.02
C ALA A 26 -16.25 20.87 -1.17
N GLN A 27 -16.97 19.86 -1.64
CA GLN A 27 -16.57 19.09 -2.82
C GLN A 27 -16.66 19.93 -4.11
N ASP A 28 -17.62 20.85 -4.19
CA ASP A 28 -17.81 21.73 -5.33
C ASP A 28 -16.75 22.85 -5.36
N GLU A 29 -16.32 23.35 -4.20
CA GLU A 29 -15.24 24.33 -4.08
C GLU A 29 -13.87 23.75 -4.53
N TYR A 30 -13.64 22.45 -4.30
CA TYR A 30 -12.45 21.72 -4.73
C TYR A 30 -12.67 20.90 -6.02
N ALA A 31 -13.82 21.02 -6.69
CA ALA A 31 -14.15 20.28 -7.91
C ALA A 31 -13.18 20.58 -9.06
N TYR A 32 -12.59 21.77 -9.10
CA TYR A 32 -11.58 22.15 -10.08
C TYR A 32 -10.32 21.25 -10.01
N GLU A 33 -9.90 20.86 -8.81
CA GLU A 33 -8.74 19.98 -8.66
C GLU A 33 -9.04 18.51 -9.03
N ARG A 34 -10.31 18.11 -9.06
CA ARG A 34 -10.71 16.74 -9.44
C ARG A 34 -10.69 16.47 -10.94
N GLN A 35 -10.67 17.49 -11.77
CA GLN A 35 -10.63 17.32 -13.23
C GLN A 35 -9.23 16.95 -13.73
N LEU A 36 -8.22 16.99 -12.87
CA LEU A 36 -6.89 16.51 -13.20
C LEU A 36 -6.88 14.97 -13.09
N SER A 37 -7.31 14.29 -14.14
CA SER A 37 -7.06 12.86 -14.28
C SER A 37 -5.57 12.66 -14.57
N PHE A 38 -4.77 12.48 -13.52
CA PHE A 38 -3.38 12.09 -13.70
C PHE A 38 -3.35 10.63 -14.14
N ALA A 39 -2.92 10.38 -15.36
CA ALA A 39 -2.52 9.03 -15.76
C ALA A 39 -1.47 8.51 -14.77
N SER A 40 -1.62 7.26 -14.32
CA SER A 40 -0.63 6.69 -13.41
C SER A 40 0.74 6.67 -14.06
N LEU A 41 1.73 7.21 -13.37
CA LEU A 41 3.11 7.15 -13.83
C LEU A 41 3.63 5.71 -13.66
N PRO A 42 4.13 5.05 -14.72
CA PRO A 42 4.69 3.70 -14.60
C PRO A 42 5.92 3.69 -13.70
N LEU A 43 6.18 2.55 -13.05
CA LEU A 43 7.42 2.36 -12.31
C LEU A 43 8.62 2.21 -13.24
N GLY A 44 9.80 2.54 -12.72
CA GLY A 44 11.07 2.51 -13.44
C GLY A 44 11.47 3.86 -14.00
N LYS A 45 12.29 3.82 -15.05
CA LYS A 45 12.77 5.03 -15.71
C LYS A 45 11.65 5.67 -16.54
N THR A 46 11.44 6.95 -16.35
CA THR A 46 10.42 7.76 -17.02
C THR A 46 11.05 9.00 -17.64
N ALA A 47 10.30 9.76 -18.42
CA ALA A 47 10.75 11.06 -18.95
C ALA A 47 11.01 12.10 -17.84
N LEU A 48 10.45 11.91 -16.65
CA LEU A 48 10.60 12.82 -15.51
C LEU A 48 11.76 12.41 -14.57
N GLY A 49 12.31 11.21 -14.71
CA GLY A 49 13.29 10.60 -13.82
C GLY A 49 12.91 9.17 -13.46
N PHE A 50 13.18 8.72 -12.23
CA PHE A 50 12.85 7.38 -11.77
C PHE A 50 11.62 7.40 -10.87
N HIS A 51 10.60 6.62 -11.21
CA HIS A 51 9.45 6.38 -10.35
C HIS A 51 9.59 5.00 -9.69
N LEU A 52 9.64 4.98 -8.36
CA LEU A 52 9.88 3.77 -7.57
C LEU A 52 8.75 3.59 -6.55
N ALA A 53 8.43 2.35 -6.22
CA ALA A 53 7.54 2.03 -5.12
C ALA A 53 8.33 1.37 -3.99
N PRO A 54 8.12 1.76 -2.71
CA PRO A 54 8.70 1.02 -1.60
C PRO A 54 8.04 -0.37 -1.51
N ALA A 55 8.86 -1.40 -1.34
CA ALA A 55 8.40 -2.78 -1.21
C ALA A 55 7.43 -2.90 -0.02
N PHE A 56 6.25 -3.45 -0.27
CA PHE A 56 5.20 -3.62 0.74
C PHE A 56 4.74 -2.29 1.40
N GLY A 57 4.94 -1.16 0.71
CA GLY A 57 4.52 0.17 1.16
C GLY A 57 5.33 0.76 2.31
N GLN A 58 6.54 0.25 2.58
CA GLN A 58 7.43 0.75 3.60
C GLN A 58 8.89 0.63 3.14
N THR A 59 9.70 1.60 3.53
CA THR A 59 11.16 1.56 3.41
C THR A 59 11.82 1.75 4.76
N THR A 60 13.05 1.30 4.90
CA THR A 60 13.89 1.62 6.06
C THR A 60 14.57 2.96 5.87
N SER A 61 15.00 3.59 6.96
CA SER A 61 15.82 4.80 6.87
C SER A 61 17.13 4.56 6.13
N GLN A 62 17.70 3.36 6.27
CA GLN A 62 18.92 2.94 5.57
C GLN A 62 18.70 2.87 4.06
N ASP A 63 17.68 2.10 3.59
CA ASP A 63 17.37 1.99 2.16
C ASP A 63 17.04 3.35 1.55
N PHE A 64 16.30 4.19 2.32
CA PHE A 64 15.94 5.52 1.86
C PHE A 64 17.16 6.45 1.74
N THR A 65 18.08 6.39 2.72
CA THR A 65 19.32 7.14 2.67
C THR A 65 20.20 6.68 1.52
N GLU A 66 20.32 5.37 1.32
CA GLU A 66 21.06 4.80 0.20
C GLU A 66 20.50 5.25 -1.13
N LEU A 67 19.17 5.22 -1.28
CA LEU A 67 18.49 5.72 -2.47
C LEU A 67 18.85 7.18 -2.76
N LEU A 68 18.85 8.05 -1.75
CA LEU A 68 19.16 9.46 -1.92
C LEU A 68 20.65 9.69 -2.26
N ILE A 69 21.55 8.95 -1.62
CA ILE A 69 23.00 9.06 -1.88
C ILE A 69 23.34 8.61 -3.31
N GLN A 70 22.70 7.55 -3.77
CA GLN A 70 22.96 6.99 -5.11
C GLN A 70 22.22 7.73 -6.22
N SER A 71 21.23 8.54 -5.89
CA SER A 71 20.48 9.31 -6.87
C SER A 71 21.13 10.67 -7.10
N ASP A 72 21.19 11.07 -8.37
CA ASP A 72 21.51 12.44 -8.79
C ASP A 72 20.24 13.29 -8.95
N CYS A 73 19.16 12.95 -8.24
CA CYS A 73 17.88 13.61 -8.41
C CYS A 73 17.89 15.07 -7.91
N ALA A 74 17.25 15.94 -8.68
CA ALA A 74 17.08 17.34 -8.27
C ALA A 74 16.00 17.50 -7.20
N PHE A 75 14.93 16.68 -7.27
CA PHE A 75 13.80 16.71 -6.36
C PHE A 75 13.25 15.31 -6.14
N LEU A 76 12.72 15.08 -4.93
CA LEU A 76 11.97 13.87 -4.60
C LEU A 76 10.51 14.24 -4.34
N ARG A 77 9.58 13.57 -5.05
CA ARG A 77 8.15 13.74 -4.85
C ARG A 77 7.47 12.46 -4.41
N LEU A 78 6.54 12.59 -3.48
CA LEU A 78 5.58 11.53 -3.20
C LEU A 78 4.50 11.53 -4.30
N THR A 79 4.15 10.35 -4.79
CA THR A 79 3.10 10.22 -5.81
C THR A 79 1.81 9.67 -5.22
N PRO A 80 0.63 9.98 -5.82
CA PRO A 80 -0.65 9.43 -5.36
C PRO A 80 -0.72 7.89 -5.47
N TRP A 81 0.15 7.28 -6.25
CA TRP A 81 0.22 5.84 -6.50
C TRP A 81 1.16 5.10 -5.54
N ARG A 82 1.38 5.67 -4.34
CA ARG A 82 2.24 5.10 -3.29
C ARG A 82 3.68 4.90 -3.73
N GLY A 83 4.19 5.82 -4.53
CA GLY A 83 5.55 5.79 -5.05
C GLY A 83 6.33 7.06 -4.73
N LEU A 84 7.60 7.02 -5.11
CA LEU A 84 8.57 8.11 -5.04
C LEU A 84 9.02 8.42 -6.46
N LEU A 85 8.88 9.67 -6.88
CA LEU A 85 9.48 10.15 -8.12
C LEU A 85 10.76 10.92 -7.80
N LEU A 86 11.88 10.40 -8.29
CA LEU A 86 13.18 11.05 -8.25
C LEU A 86 13.35 11.84 -9.54
N GLU A 87 13.02 13.14 -9.47
CA GLU A 87 13.00 13.99 -10.67
C GLU A 87 14.40 14.24 -11.21
N ARG A 88 14.53 14.15 -12.52
CA ARG A 88 15.77 14.37 -13.28
C ARG A 88 16.90 13.39 -12.95
N ALA A 89 16.67 12.36 -12.15
CA ALA A 89 17.65 11.32 -11.97
C ALA A 89 17.94 10.62 -13.31
N SER A 90 19.22 10.54 -13.67
CA SER A 90 19.66 9.99 -14.95
C SER A 90 20.10 8.52 -14.84
N ASN A 91 20.80 8.21 -13.75
CA ASN A 91 21.30 6.88 -13.41
C ASN A 91 20.99 6.59 -11.94
N LEU A 92 20.58 5.36 -11.67
CA LEU A 92 20.22 4.95 -10.32
C LEU A 92 20.44 3.45 -10.14
N THR A 93 21.22 3.07 -9.14
CA THR A 93 21.21 1.73 -8.59
C THR A 93 20.09 1.64 -7.57
N ILE A 94 19.11 0.78 -7.82
CA ILE A 94 17.88 0.73 -7.01
C ILE A 94 18.14 -0.17 -5.80
N PRO A 95 18.05 0.35 -4.56
CA PRO A 95 18.19 -0.46 -3.36
C PRO A 95 17.11 -1.54 -3.26
N PRO A 96 17.39 -2.68 -2.59
CA PRO A 96 16.45 -3.83 -2.49
C PRO A 96 15.09 -3.50 -1.88
N GLY A 97 15.01 -2.44 -1.08
CA GLY A 97 13.76 -1.96 -0.47
C GLY A 97 12.79 -1.30 -1.46
N PHE A 98 13.19 -1.11 -2.72
CA PHE A 98 12.36 -0.44 -3.74
C PHE A 98 12.07 -1.34 -4.94
N ILE A 99 10.98 -1.03 -5.62
CA ILE A 99 10.47 -1.71 -6.81
C ILE A 99 10.48 -0.72 -7.96
N SER A 100 11.04 -1.11 -9.10
CA SER A 100 11.08 -0.32 -10.33
C SER A 100 10.40 -1.01 -11.51
N ASP A 101 9.84 -2.19 -11.29
CA ASP A 101 9.15 -2.97 -12.32
C ASP A 101 7.69 -3.18 -11.94
N GLU A 102 6.78 -2.85 -12.87
CA GLU A 102 5.35 -3.08 -12.71
C GLU A 102 5.01 -4.57 -12.55
N GLN A 103 5.84 -5.46 -13.07
CA GLN A 103 5.65 -6.91 -13.02
C GLN A 103 6.25 -7.55 -11.77
N ASP A 104 6.95 -6.79 -10.91
CA ASP A 104 7.53 -7.33 -9.68
C ASP A 104 6.43 -8.01 -8.83
N PRO A 105 6.61 -9.29 -8.45
CA PRO A 105 5.63 -10.03 -7.64
C PRO A 105 5.23 -9.35 -6.34
N LYS A 106 6.11 -8.54 -5.75
CA LYS A 106 5.82 -7.77 -4.53
C LYS A 106 4.66 -6.80 -4.69
N ARG A 107 4.41 -6.28 -5.90
CA ARG A 107 3.29 -5.37 -6.19
C ARG A 107 1.92 -6.03 -6.02
N ARG A 108 1.85 -7.33 -6.19
CA ARG A 108 0.62 -8.13 -6.03
C ARG A 108 0.34 -8.51 -4.58
N ILE A 109 1.25 -8.19 -3.66
CA ILE A 109 1.11 -8.49 -2.23
C ILE A 109 0.76 -7.20 -1.49
N GLN A 110 -0.46 -7.12 -0.98
CA GLN A 110 -0.88 -6.03 -0.11
C GLN A 110 -0.72 -6.43 1.35
N VAL A 111 -0.01 -5.59 2.10
CA VAL A 111 0.43 -5.89 3.46
C VAL A 111 -0.02 -4.78 4.40
N CYS A 112 -0.57 -5.12 5.55
CA CYS A 112 -0.85 -4.14 6.59
C CYS A 112 0.43 -3.81 7.39
N PRO A 113 0.45 -2.70 8.17
CA PRO A 113 1.59 -2.35 9.01
C PRO A 113 2.05 -3.45 9.96
N ALA A 114 1.13 -4.24 10.51
CA ALA A 114 1.36 -5.38 11.40
C ALA A 114 2.14 -5.06 12.70
N ALA A 115 2.54 -6.09 13.42
CA ALA A 115 3.39 -5.93 14.58
C ALA A 115 4.83 -5.52 14.15
N PRO A 116 5.55 -4.67 14.93
CA PRO A 116 5.10 -4.03 16.18
C PRO A 116 4.28 -2.74 15.98
N ALA A 117 4.14 -2.23 14.75
CA ALA A 117 3.53 -0.93 14.48
C ALA A 117 2.00 -0.89 14.74
N CYS A 118 1.34 -2.05 14.77
CA CYS A 118 -0.09 -2.17 15.01
C CYS A 118 -0.37 -3.09 16.22
N GLN A 119 -0.93 -2.53 17.28
CA GLN A 119 -1.27 -3.29 18.50
C GLN A 119 -2.29 -4.42 18.27
N SER A 120 -3.15 -4.31 17.25
CA SER A 120 -4.13 -5.35 16.92
C SER A 120 -3.53 -6.52 16.13
N ALA A 121 -2.29 -6.38 15.67
CA ALA A 121 -1.66 -7.42 14.85
C ALA A 121 -1.12 -8.56 15.70
N LYS A 122 -1.24 -9.79 15.16
CA LYS A 122 -0.79 -11.04 15.78
C LYS A 122 0.50 -11.59 15.18
N GLY A 123 1.06 -10.93 14.15
CA GLY A 123 2.30 -11.38 13.52
C GLY A 123 2.89 -10.35 12.56
N ASP A 124 4.12 -10.62 12.15
CA ASP A 124 4.87 -9.80 11.17
C ASP A 124 4.48 -10.20 9.75
N THR A 125 3.61 -9.42 9.16
CA THR A 125 3.12 -9.66 7.80
C THR A 125 4.16 -9.30 6.74
N ARG A 126 5.10 -8.39 7.01
CA ARG A 126 6.14 -8.00 6.04
C ARG A 126 7.22 -9.04 5.88
N CYS A 127 7.69 -9.60 6.99
CA CYS A 127 8.59 -10.74 6.95
C CYS A 127 7.97 -11.91 6.18
N PHE A 128 6.69 -12.20 6.43
CA PHE A 128 5.97 -13.23 5.68
C PHE A 128 5.82 -12.87 4.19
N ALA A 129 5.51 -11.61 3.85
CA ALA A 129 5.43 -11.13 2.48
C ALA A 129 6.75 -11.29 1.71
N ALA A 130 7.87 -10.94 2.33
CA ALA A 130 9.18 -11.09 1.72
C ALA A 130 9.50 -12.56 1.38
N ARG A 131 9.08 -13.51 2.23
CA ARG A 131 9.21 -14.95 1.98
C ARG A 131 8.27 -15.47 0.90
N MET A 132 7.09 -14.86 0.74
CA MET A 132 6.09 -15.26 -0.24
C MET A 132 6.34 -14.69 -1.64
N ALA A 133 6.94 -13.52 -1.75
CA ALA A 133 7.13 -12.84 -3.04
C ALA A 133 7.91 -13.68 -4.08
N PRO A 134 9.05 -14.34 -3.76
CA PRO A 134 9.74 -15.20 -4.70
C PRO A 134 8.90 -16.39 -5.15
N ARG A 135 8.12 -16.99 -4.23
CA ARG A 135 7.24 -18.13 -4.54
C ARG A 135 6.10 -17.73 -5.47
N LEU A 136 5.59 -16.50 -5.31
CA LEU A 136 4.56 -15.93 -6.16
C LEU A 136 5.10 -15.70 -7.59
N GLY A 137 6.35 -15.24 -7.71
CA GLY A 137 7.02 -15.05 -8.98
C GLY A 137 7.37 -16.37 -9.70
N ALA A 138 7.75 -17.39 -8.93
CA ALA A 138 8.15 -18.69 -9.48
C ALA A 138 6.98 -19.59 -9.91
N ASN A 139 5.73 -19.27 -9.49
CA ASN A 139 4.57 -20.12 -9.79
C ASN A 139 3.66 -19.47 -10.84
N PRO A 140 3.65 -19.99 -12.10
CA PRO A 140 2.82 -19.44 -13.18
C PRO A 140 1.31 -19.40 -12.86
N ALA A 141 0.80 -20.35 -12.07
CA ALA A 141 -0.60 -20.38 -11.66
C ALA A 141 -1.00 -19.20 -10.75
N LEU A 142 -0.02 -18.51 -10.18
CA LEU A 142 -0.19 -17.37 -9.30
C LEU A 142 0.14 -16.03 -9.99
N ASN A 143 0.56 -16.01 -11.26
CA ASN A 143 1.00 -14.80 -11.95
C ASN A 143 -0.05 -13.67 -12.04
N SER A 144 -1.34 -14.02 -12.04
CA SER A 144 -2.44 -13.05 -12.06
C SER A 144 -3.16 -12.93 -10.70
N LYS A 145 -2.62 -13.54 -9.64
CA LYS A 145 -3.26 -13.60 -8.33
C LYS A 145 -2.71 -12.52 -7.41
N ASP A 146 -3.61 -11.87 -6.69
CA ASP A 146 -3.28 -10.91 -5.64
C ASP A 146 -3.36 -11.57 -4.27
N LEU A 147 -2.44 -11.19 -3.41
CA LEU A 147 -2.36 -11.63 -2.03
C LEU A 147 -2.64 -10.47 -1.08
N HIS A 148 -3.36 -10.78 0.00
CA HIS A 148 -3.52 -9.90 1.13
C HIS A 148 -2.94 -10.54 2.38
N LEU A 149 -1.99 -9.87 3.01
CA LEU A 149 -1.39 -10.28 4.28
C LEU A 149 -1.87 -9.35 5.38
N SER A 150 -2.74 -9.88 6.23
CA SER A 150 -3.36 -9.12 7.31
C SER A 150 -2.82 -9.57 8.67
N GLY A 151 -2.40 -8.61 9.49
CA GLY A 151 -1.96 -8.86 10.86
C GLY A 151 -3.10 -9.22 11.83
N CYS A 152 -4.36 -9.06 11.41
CA CYS A 152 -5.54 -9.38 12.19
C CYS A 152 -6.78 -9.51 11.29
N ALA A 153 -7.91 -9.93 11.85
CA ALA A 153 -9.16 -10.08 11.10
C ALA A 153 -9.75 -8.76 10.54
N LYS A 154 -9.29 -7.58 10.98
CA LYS A 154 -9.83 -6.28 10.50
C LYS A 154 -9.59 -6.00 9.01
N GLY A 155 -8.49 -6.49 8.43
CA GLY A 155 -8.20 -6.39 7.00
C GLY A 155 -8.06 -4.98 6.43
N SER A 156 -7.58 -4.03 7.23
CA SER A 156 -7.57 -2.60 6.88
C SER A 156 -6.69 -2.25 5.67
N ALA A 157 -5.69 -3.07 5.34
CA ALA A 157 -4.81 -2.83 4.18
C ALA A 157 -5.50 -3.11 2.84
N LYS A 158 -6.50 -4.01 2.83
CA LYS A 158 -7.27 -4.35 1.63
C LYS A 158 -8.73 -4.60 2.00
N PRO A 159 -9.61 -3.61 1.81
CA PRO A 159 -11.03 -3.75 2.13
C PRO A 159 -11.78 -4.65 1.14
N HIS A 160 -11.19 -4.94 -0.03
CA HIS A 160 -11.76 -5.81 -1.05
C HIS A 160 -11.25 -7.25 -0.91
N LYS A 161 -11.97 -8.20 -1.52
CA LYS A 161 -11.54 -9.61 -1.59
C LYS A 161 -10.20 -9.72 -2.31
N ALA A 162 -9.33 -10.61 -1.82
CA ALA A 162 -8.14 -11.05 -2.53
C ALA A 162 -8.28 -12.49 -2.99
N HIS A 163 -7.46 -12.91 -3.94
CA HIS A 163 -7.40 -14.33 -4.34
C HIS A 163 -6.96 -15.20 -3.18
N LEU A 164 -5.96 -14.74 -2.42
CA LEU A 164 -5.52 -15.39 -1.20
C LEU A 164 -5.35 -14.32 -0.11
N THR A 165 -6.00 -14.53 1.02
CA THR A 165 -5.83 -13.68 2.20
C THR A 165 -5.23 -14.52 3.33
N PHE A 166 -4.05 -14.12 3.79
CA PHE A 166 -3.39 -14.70 4.95
C PHE A 166 -3.63 -13.81 6.15
N VAL A 167 -4.13 -14.38 7.23
CA VAL A 167 -4.47 -13.62 8.44
C VAL A 167 -3.67 -14.16 9.61
N ALA A 168 -2.88 -13.28 10.23
CA ALA A 168 -2.03 -13.63 11.34
C ALA A 168 -2.86 -13.98 12.59
N GLN A 169 -2.41 -15.05 13.26
CA GLN A 169 -2.85 -15.52 14.58
C GLN A 169 -1.64 -15.71 15.47
N ASN A 170 -1.86 -15.95 16.76
CA ASN A 170 -0.75 -16.19 17.71
C ASN A 170 0.10 -17.42 17.38
N TRP A 171 -0.45 -18.37 16.61
CA TRP A 171 0.19 -19.62 16.21
C TRP A 171 0.65 -19.66 14.75
N GLY A 172 0.43 -18.59 13.96
CA GLY A 172 0.81 -18.55 12.54
C GLY A 172 -0.19 -17.78 11.69
N PHE A 173 -0.48 -18.28 10.49
CA PHE A 173 -1.43 -17.66 9.56
C PHE A 173 -2.47 -18.68 9.13
N TYR A 174 -3.74 -18.28 9.12
CA TYR A 174 -4.75 -19.03 8.37
C TYR A 174 -4.99 -18.38 7.00
N VAL A 175 -5.58 -19.15 6.10
CA VAL A 175 -5.79 -18.74 4.70
C VAL A 175 -7.28 -18.65 4.39
N VAL A 176 -7.67 -17.59 3.70
CA VAL A 176 -8.99 -17.43 3.10
C VAL A 176 -8.82 -17.30 1.58
N VAL A 177 -9.52 -18.16 0.83
CA VAL A 177 -9.50 -18.12 -0.64
C VAL A 177 -10.62 -17.25 -1.16
N LYS A 178 -10.31 -16.36 -2.11
CA LYS A 178 -11.26 -15.43 -2.77
C LYS A 178 -12.12 -14.66 -1.74
N GLY A 179 -11.48 -14.22 -0.65
CA GLY A 179 -12.20 -13.65 0.49
C GLY A 179 -11.49 -12.51 1.19
N HIS A 180 -12.13 -12.04 2.24
CA HIS A 180 -11.64 -11.00 3.14
C HIS A 180 -10.90 -11.62 4.33
N SER A 181 -10.20 -10.79 5.11
CA SER A 181 -9.48 -11.21 6.33
C SER A 181 -10.42 -11.72 7.45
N TRP A 182 -11.68 -11.40 7.40
CA TRP A 182 -12.72 -11.92 8.31
C TRP A 182 -13.53 -13.07 7.69
N GLY A 183 -13.09 -13.59 6.55
CA GLY A 183 -13.72 -14.71 5.86
C GLY A 183 -13.48 -16.04 6.55
N LYS A 184 -14.22 -17.07 6.13
CA LYS A 184 -14.06 -18.44 6.64
C LYS A 184 -12.72 -19.02 6.18
N PRO A 185 -11.85 -19.49 7.09
CA PRO A 185 -10.60 -20.13 6.72
C PRO A 185 -10.82 -21.44 5.96
N ILE A 186 -9.86 -21.75 5.08
CA ILE A 186 -9.71 -23.12 4.60
C ILE A 186 -8.94 -23.89 5.70
N LEU A 187 -9.51 -25.04 6.05
CA LEU A 187 -8.87 -25.97 6.96
C LEU A 187 -7.79 -26.77 6.22
#